data_9dc85932283e3d8640ad2c21e475a863
#
_entry.id   9dc85932283e3d8640ad2c21e475a863
#
_cell.length_a   1.000
_cell.length_b   1.000
_cell.length_c   1.000
_cell.angle_alpha   90.00
_cell.angle_beta   90.00
_cell.angle_gamma   90.00
#
_symmetry.space_group_name_H-M   'P 1'
#
loop_
_entity.id
_entity.type
_entity.pdbx_description
1 polymer ?
#
loop_
_entity_poly.entity_id
_entity_poly.type
_entity_poly.pdbx_seq_one_letter_code
_entity_poly.pdbx_strand_id
1 'polypeptide(L)'
;FCPTCGAAVRPALAGWAQRCTNEADGNRVLFPRVEPAVITAIVDGHDRLLLQHNAAWKDSRLYSVSAGFVEAGENLEHACRREAMEETGIKLGEVRYLGSQPWPFPASLMMAFKAHAITTDVRVDGEETMTARWVTRDEYTAELIAGRMAAPGRATIARYMIEEWLGREL
;
A
#
# COMPACT_ATOMS: atom_id res chain seq x y z
N PHE A 1 27.25 -7.20 -2.03
CA PHE A 1 27.83 -7.35 -3.36
C PHE A 1 27.21 -6.35 -4.31
N CYS A 2 27.95 -5.94 -5.34
CA CYS A 2 27.48 -5.07 -6.40
C CYS A 2 26.44 -5.81 -7.29
N PRO A 3 25.22 -5.27 -7.50
CA PRO A 3 24.21 -5.95 -8.30
C PRO A 3 24.53 -5.98 -9.80
N THR A 4 25.49 -5.15 -10.25
CA THR A 4 25.89 -5.08 -11.65
C THR A 4 26.97 -6.09 -12.00
N CYS A 5 27.99 -6.26 -11.15
CA CYS A 5 29.16 -7.09 -11.48
C CYS A 5 29.46 -8.19 -10.45
N GLY A 6 28.70 -8.30 -9.37
CA GLY A 6 28.88 -9.31 -8.32
C GLY A 6 30.10 -9.09 -7.41
N ALA A 7 30.90 -8.05 -7.60
CA ALA A 7 32.05 -7.77 -6.76
C ALA A 7 31.66 -7.34 -5.33
N ALA A 8 32.57 -7.47 -4.38
CA ALA A 8 32.37 -6.96 -3.03
C ALA A 8 32.12 -5.45 -3.04
N VAL A 9 31.42 -4.97 -2.01
CA VAL A 9 31.17 -3.54 -1.80
C VAL A 9 31.72 -3.12 -0.44
N ARG A 10 32.00 -1.84 -0.27
CA ARG A 10 32.42 -1.21 0.99
C ARG A 10 31.54 -0.03 1.33
N PRO A 11 31.33 0.29 2.61
CA PRO A 11 30.62 1.51 3.02
C PRO A 11 31.24 2.77 2.42
N ALA A 12 30.41 3.71 2.01
CA ALA A 12 30.76 4.98 1.43
C ALA A 12 29.81 6.08 1.91
N LEU A 13 30.18 7.35 1.72
CA LEU A 13 29.37 8.52 2.07
C LEU A 13 28.86 8.44 3.52
N ALA A 14 29.79 8.20 4.47
CA ALA A 14 29.48 8.05 5.90
C ALA A 14 28.36 7.03 6.22
N GLY A 15 28.24 5.97 5.41
CA GLY A 15 27.25 4.91 5.57
C GLY A 15 25.97 5.08 4.74
N TRP A 16 25.80 6.20 4.06
CA TRP A 16 24.64 6.44 3.18
C TRP A 16 24.66 5.61 1.89
N ALA A 17 25.82 5.08 1.50
CA ALA A 17 25.96 4.31 0.29
C ALA A 17 26.98 3.18 0.45
N GLN A 18 26.99 2.29 -0.51
CA GLN A 18 28.04 1.31 -0.75
C GLN A 18 28.82 1.70 -2.00
N ARG A 19 30.10 1.31 -2.06
CA ARG A 19 30.92 1.49 -3.26
C ARG A 19 31.43 0.15 -3.73
N CYS A 20 31.25 -0.11 -5.02
CA CYS A 20 31.80 -1.29 -5.68
C CYS A 20 33.33 -1.25 -5.62
N THR A 21 33.97 -2.38 -5.32
CA THR A 21 35.44 -2.50 -5.30
C THR A 21 36.04 -2.85 -6.65
N ASN A 22 35.22 -3.11 -7.66
CA ASN A 22 35.69 -3.41 -9.02
C ASN A 22 35.95 -2.09 -9.79
N GLU A 23 37.22 -1.84 -10.11
CA GLU A 23 37.62 -0.67 -10.89
C GLU A 23 37.08 -0.69 -12.32
N ALA A 24 36.95 -1.87 -12.92
CA ALA A 24 36.37 -2.03 -14.25
C ALA A 24 34.87 -1.64 -14.30
N ASP A 25 34.17 -1.63 -13.15
CA ASP A 25 32.80 -1.12 -13.00
C ASP A 25 32.77 0.39 -12.63
N GLY A 26 33.90 1.07 -12.68
CA GLY A 26 34.04 2.48 -12.34
C GLY A 26 33.86 2.79 -10.85
N ASN A 27 34.11 1.83 -9.98
CA ASN A 27 33.86 1.97 -8.52
C ASN A 27 32.49 2.55 -8.18
N ARG A 28 31.48 2.09 -8.84
CA ARG A 28 30.09 2.56 -8.78
C ARG A 28 29.59 2.76 -7.35
N VAL A 29 28.93 3.87 -7.10
CA VAL A 29 28.24 4.13 -5.85
C VAL A 29 26.83 3.53 -5.91
N LEU A 30 26.45 2.80 -4.87
CA LEU A 30 25.18 2.09 -4.74
C LEU A 30 24.43 2.65 -3.55
N PHE A 31 23.30 3.27 -3.80
CA PHE A 31 22.40 3.77 -2.76
C PHE A 31 21.45 2.67 -2.28
N PRO A 32 20.88 2.77 -1.05
CA PRO A 32 19.79 1.93 -0.62
C PRO A 32 18.62 2.02 -1.61
N ARG A 33 17.99 0.89 -1.91
CA ARG A 33 16.78 0.91 -2.72
C ARG A 33 15.59 1.39 -1.89
N VAL A 34 14.66 2.05 -2.55
CA VAL A 34 13.33 2.39 -2.03
C VAL A 34 12.32 1.83 -3.02
N GLU A 35 11.35 1.05 -2.51
CA GLU A 35 10.33 0.40 -3.33
C GLU A 35 9.02 1.17 -3.20
N PRO A 36 8.56 1.85 -4.27
CA PRO A 36 7.28 2.54 -4.23
C PRO A 36 6.14 1.53 -4.15
N ALA A 37 5.19 1.80 -3.27
CA ALA A 37 3.94 1.07 -3.16
C ALA A 37 2.79 2.07 -3.05
N VAL A 38 1.67 1.78 -3.69
CA VAL A 38 0.46 2.58 -3.55
C VAL A 38 -0.40 2.04 -2.42
N ILE A 39 -1.13 2.93 -1.75
CA ILE A 39 -2.16 2.58 -0.79
C ILE A 39 -3.38 3.46 -1.06
N THR A 40 -4.55 2.84 -1.25
CA THR A 40 -5.70 3.51 -1.88
C THR A 40 -6.96 3.35 -1.05
N ALA A 41 -7.50 4.45 -0.53
CA ALA A 41 -8.85 4.52 0.03
C ALA A 41 -9.86 4.62 -1.12
N ILE A 42 -10.58 3.54 -1.39
CA ILE A 42 -11.55 3.44 -2.48
C ILE A 42 -12.93 3.70 -1.92
N VAL A 43 -13.60 4.75 -2.42
CA VAL A 43 -14.93 5.16 -1.98
C VAL A 43 -15.90 5.09 -3.15
N ASP A 44 -17.10 4.56 -2.92
CA ASP A 44 -18.13 4.47 -3.96
C ASP A 44 -19.08 5.70 -3.98
N GLY A 45 -20.05 5.68 -4.89
CA GLY A 45 -21.05 6.74 -5.04
C GLY A 45 -22.03 6.90 -3.85
N HIS A 46 -22.02 5.97 -2.90
CA HIS A 46 -22.79 6.00 -1.66
C HIS A 46 -21.92 6.32 -0.44
N ASP A 47 -20.69 6.82 -0.67
CA ASP A 47 -19.72 7.18 0.37
C ASP A 47 -19.31 6.00 1.27
N ARG A 48 -19.40 4.75 0.75
CA ARG A 48 -18.91 3.55 1.42
C ARG A 48 -17.42 3.36 1.10
N LEU A 49 -16.65 2.94 2.08
CA LEU A 49 -15.23 2.60 1.92
C LEU A 49 -15.08 1.10 1.63
N LEU A 50 -14.26 0.76 0.66
CA LEU A 50 -13.84 -0.62 0.43
C LEU A 50 -12.72 -0.98 1.41
N LEU A 51 -12.97 -1.98 2.23
CA LEU A 51 -11.99 -2.55 3.14
C LEU A 51 -11.74 -4.01 2.77
N GLN A 52 -10.49 -4.44 2.89
CA GLN A 52 -10.06 -5.79 2.54
C GLN A 52 -9.18 -6.41 3.63
N HIS A 53 -9.17 -7.73 3.68
CA HIS A 53 -8.35 -8.55 4.56
C HIS A 53 -7.35 -9.35 3.70
N ASN A 54 -6.05 -9.15 3.96
CA ASN A 54 -4.98 -9.84 3.25
C ASN A 54 -4.68 -11.21 3.88
N ALA A 55 -4.45 -12.22 3.06
CA ALA A 55 -4.15 -13.61 3.44
C ALA A 55 -2.95 -13.73 4.40
N ALA A 56 -1.97 -12.84 4.29
CA ALA A 56 -0.76 -12.85 5.12
C ALA A 56 -1.00 -12.34 6.56
N TRP A 57 -2.15 -11.76 6.86
CA TRP A 57 -2.41 -11.21 8.18
C TRP A 57 -2.91 -12.29 9.15
N LYS A 58 -2.26 -12.34 10.34
CA LYS A 58 -2.61 -13.33 11.37
C LYS A 58 -3.92 -13.03 12.10
N ASP A 59 -4.28 -11.77 12.25
CA ASP A 59 -5.56 -11.35 12.84
C ASP A 59 -6.61 -11.27 11.76
N SER A 60 -7.51 -12.25 11.73
CA SER A 60 -8.61 -12.33 10.76
C SER A 60 -9.61 -11.17 10.83
N ARG A 61 -9.54 -10.37 11.88
CA ARG A 61 -10.38 -9.17 12.06
C ARG A 61 -9.76 -7.93 11.45
N LEU A 62 -8.46 -7.95 11.12
CA LEU A 62 -7.76 -6.79 10.57
C LEU A 62 -8.26 -6.52 9.15
N TYR A 63 -8.81 -5.33 8.96
CA TYR A 63 -9.20 -4.82 7.65
C TYR A 63 -8.49 -3.50 7.37
N SER A 64 -8.08 -3.32 6.13
CA SER A 64 -7.38 -2.13 5.67
C SER A 64 -7.85 -1.72 4.29
N VAL A 65 -7.34 -0.62 3.80
CA VAL A 65 -7.50 -0.16 2.41
C VAL A 65 -6.58 -0.94 1.47
N SER A 66 -6.86 -0.94 0.15
CA SER A 66 -6.06 -1.60 -0.89
C SER A 66 -4.62 -1.08 -0.90
N ALA A 67 -3.65 -1.95 -1.10
CA ALA A 67 -2.25 -1.56 -1.20
C ALA A 67 -1.45 -2.59 -2.00
N GLY A 68 -0.55 -2.12 -2.88
CA GLY A 68 0.33 -2.99 -3.65
C GLY A 68 1.54 -2.26 -4.19
N PHE A 69 2.50 -3.01 -4.73
CA PHE A 69 3.73 -2.45 -5.28
C PHE A 69 3.51 -1.82 -6.65
N VAL A 70 4.28 -0.78 -6.92
CA VAL A 70 4.37 -0.18 -8.26
C VAL A 70 5.30 -1.05 -9.11
N GLU A 71 4.83 -1.47 -10.26
CA GLU A 71 5.60 -2.28 -11.19
C GLU A 71 6.55 -1.44 -12.06
N ALA A 72 7.56 -2.08 -12.65
CA ALA A 72 8.52 -1.41 -13.52
C ALA A 72 7.84 -0.80 -14.76
N GLY A 73 8.00 0.52 -14.94
CA GLY A 73 7.40 1.25 -16.05
C GLY A 73 5.97 1.75 -15.81
N GLU A 74 5.42 1.47 -14.64
CA GLU A 74 4.08 1.89 -14.23
C GLU A 74 4.12 3.25 -13.51
N ASN A 75 3.08 4.09 -13.68
CA ASN A 75 2.87 5.25 -12.84
C ASN A 75 1.95 4.91 -11.65
N LEU A 76 1.95 5.78 -10.64
CA LEU A 76 1.25 5.51 -9.37
C LEU A 76 -0.26 5.38 -9.53
N GLU A 77 -0.88 6.21 -10.37
CA GLU A 77 -2.31 6.18 -10.62
C GLU A 77 -2.73 4.91 -11.36
N HIS A 78 -1.85 4.38 -12.23
CA HIS A 78 -2.07 3.10 -12.89
C HIS A 78 -1.95 1.96 -11.89
N ALA A 79 -0.94 1.98 -11.02
CA ALA A 79 -0.78 0.99 -9.95
C ALA A 79 -2.03 0.92 -9.06
N CYS A 80 -2.59 2.07 -8.63
CA CYS A 80 -3.86 2.09 -7.87
C CYS A 80 -4.99 1.37 -8.62
N ARG A 81 -5.11 1.58 -9.94
CA ARG A 81 -6.17 0.97 -10.76
C ARG A 81 -5.95 -0.51 -10.98
N ARG A 82 -4.71 -0.93 -11.21
CA ARG A 82 -4.34 -2.34 -11.40
C ARG A 82 -4.59 -3.12 -10.12
N GLU A 83 -4.03 -2.69 -8.99
CA GLU A 83 -4.20 -3.36 -7.70
C GLU A 83 -5.69 -3.49 -7.30
N ALA A 84 -6.48 -2.42 -7.43
CA ALA A 84 -7.90 -2.48 -7.15
C ALA A 84 -8.63 -3.49 -8.05
N MET A 85 -8.24 -3.57 -9.33
CA MET A 85 -8.83 -4.52 -10.27
C MET A 85 -8.41 -5.95 -9.99
N GLU A 86 -7.13 -6.20 -9.71
CA GLU A 86 -6.57 -7.53 -9.45
C GLU A 86 -7.12 -8.09 -8.13
N GLU A 87 -7.01 -7.32 -7.04
CA GLU A 87 -7.39 -7.77 -5.72
C GLU A 87 -8.92 -7.84 -5.47
N THR A 88 -9.69 -6.96 -6.11
CA THR A 88 -11.13 -6.80 -5.77
C THR A 88 -12.08 -6.72 -6.96
N GLY A 89 -11.58 -6.67 -8.21
CA GLY A 89 -12.39 -6.50 -9.42
C GLY A 89 -12.99 -5.09 -9.58
N ILE A 90 -12.58 -4.11 -8.76
CA ILE A 90 -13.16 -2.76 -8.77
C ILE A 90 -12.44 -1.86 -9.76
N LYS A 91 -13.22 -1.21 -10.65
CA LYS A 91 -12.73 -0.18 -11.56
C LYS A 91 -12.71 1.18 -10.88
N LEU A 92 -11.57 1.87 -10.95
CA LEU A 92 -11.40 3.21 -10.39
C LEU A 92 -11.52 4.30 -11.46
N GLY A 93 -12.19 5.38 -11.09
CA GLY A 93 -12.25 6.64 -11.85
C GLY A 93 -11.13 7.60 -11.44
N GLU A 94 -11.51 8.71 -10.81
CA GLU A 94 -10.56 9.69 -10.29
C GLU A 94 -9.70 9.07 -9.19
N VAL A 95 -8.40 9.36 -9.26
CA VAL A 95 -7.40 8.95 -8.26
C VAL A 95 -6.64 10.20 -7.84
N ARG A 96 -6.67 10.55 -6.54
CA ARG A 96 -6.07 11.76 -5.99
C ARG A 96 -5.04 11.43 -4.92
N TYR A 97 -3.82 11.96 -5.07
CA TYR A 97 -2.75 11.82 -4.08
C TYR A 97 -3.09 12.53 -2.76
N LEU A 98 -2.81 11.88 -1.65
CA LEU A 98 -3.03 12.39 -0.29
C LEU A 98 -1.72 12.67 0.46
N GLY A 99 -0.70 11.84 0.27
CA GLY A 99 0.55 11.94 1.02
C GLY A 99 1.37 10.65 0.91
N SER A 100 2.45 10.57 1.69
CA SER A 100 3.30 9.38 1.70
C SER A 100 3.83 9.06 3.10
N GLN A 101 4.20 7.81 3.31
CA GLN A 101 4.83 7.33 4.52
C GLN A 101 5.96 6.36 4.19
N PRO A 102 7.20 6.58 4.69
CA PRO A 102 8.23 5.56 4.68
C PRO A 102 7.78 4.32 5.46
N TRP A 103 7.95 3.16 4.84
CA TRP A 103 7.59 1.86 5.43
C TRP A 103 8.79 0.92 5.29
N PRO A 104 9.72 0.90 6.30
CA PRO A 104 11.00 0.19 6.19
C PRO A 104 10.88 -1.33 6.41
N PHE A 105 9.84 -1.96 5.89
CA PHE A 105 9.56 -3.39 6.00
C PHE A 105 9.27 -4.00 4.60
N PRO A 106 10.31 -4.28 3.78
CA PRO A 106 11.75 -4.03 4.04
C PRO A 106 12.25 -2.63 3.64
N ALA A 107 11.68 -1.96 2.63
CA ALA A 107 12.20 -0.72 2.07
C ALA A 107 11.15 0.09 1.29
N SER A 108 9.88 0.04 1.66
CA SER A 108 8.81 0.67 0.89
C SER A 108 8.64 2.17 1.21
N LEU A 109 8.18 2.89 0.20
CA LEU A 109 7.58 4.22 0.34
C LEU A 109 6.10 4.08 -0.05
N MET A 110 5.21 4.15 0.95
CA MET A 110 3.77 4.08 0.74
C MET A 110 3.26 5.42 0.21
N MET A 111 2.67 5.41 -0.98
CA MET A 111 2.08 6.58 -1.65
C MET A 111 0.56 6.48 -1.51
N ALA A 112 -0.04 7.35 -0.69
CA ALA A 112 -1.46 7.29 -0.35
C ALA A 112 -2.33 8.05 -1.36
N PHE A 113 -3.41 7.39 -1.77
CA PHE A 113 -4.40 7.93 -2.71
C PHE A 113 -5.82 7.74 -2.18
N LYS A 114 -6.71 8.66 -2.55
CA LYS A 114 -8.15 8.47 -2.50
C LYS A 114 -8.66 8.26 -3.92
N ALA A 115 -9.50 7.25 -4.11
CA ALA A 115 -10.05 6.93 -5.41
C ALA A 115 -11.56 6.76 -5.36
N HIS A 116 -12.24 7.12 -6.46
CA HIS A 116 -13.66 6.88 -6.65
C HIS A 116 -13.90 5.60 -7.43
N ALA A 117 -14.72 4.69 -6.89
CA ALA A 117 -15.10 3.46 -7.57
C ALA A 117 -16.16 3.72 -8.65
N ILE A 118 -15.92 3.21 -9.87
CA ILE A 118 -16.90 3.21 -10.97
C ILE A 118 -17.81 1.99 -10.88
N THR A 119 -17.29 0.86 -10.37
CA THR A 119 -18.04 -0.39 -10.18
C THR A 119 -18.06 -0.75 -8.70
N THR A 120 -19.04 -1.57 -8.28
CA THR A 120 -19.22 -1.94 -6.87
C THR A 120 -19.30 -3.45 -6.63
N ASP A 121 -19.27 -4.26 -7.69
CA ASP A 121 -19.30 -5.72 -7.61
C ASP A 121 -17.93 -6.25 -7.22
N VAL A 122 -17.76 -6.58 -5.95
CA VAL A 122 -16.50 -7.09 -5.39
C VAL A 122 -16.28 -8.54 -5.80
N ARG A 123 -15.09 -8.83 -6.32
CA ARG A 123 -14.60 -10.17 -6.63
C ARG A 123 -13.14 -10.26 -6.21
N VAL A 124 -12.88 -10.89 -5.07
CA VAL A 124 -11.53 -11.07 -4.56
C VAL A 124 -10.76 -12.13 -5.38
N ASP A 125 -9.44 -11.97 -5.47
CA ASP A 125 -8.54 -12.92 -6.12
C ASP A 125 -8.44 -14.25 -5.36
N GLY A 126 -8.62 -14.23 -4.03
CA GLY A 126 -8.51 -15.40 -3.16
C GLY A 126 -7.07 -15.87 -2.91
N GLU A 127 -6.09 -15.12 -3.36
CA GLU A 127 -4.65 -15.39 -3.18
C GLU A 127 -4.05 -14.39 -2.19
N GLU A 128 -4.09 -13.12 -2.50
CA GLU A 128 -3.62 -12.02 -1.63
C GLU A 128 -4.76 -11.44 -0.80
N THR A 129 -5.90 -11.20 -1.41
CA THR A 129 -7.08 -10.68 -0.74
C THR A 129 -8.12 -11.79 -0.52
N MET A 130 -8.30 -12.17 0.75
CA MET A 130 -9.25 -13.23 1.15
C MET A 130 -10.68 -12.75 1.18
N THR A 131 -10.90 -11.53 1.64
CA THR A 131 -12.22 -10.91 1.71
C THR A 131 -12.11 -9.41 1.46
N ALA A 132 -13.10 -8.85 0.77
CA ALA A 132 -13.27 -7.42 0.64
C ALA A 132 -14.74 -7.05 0.75
N ARG A 133 -15.04 -5.93 1.39
CA ARG A 133 -16.42 -5.47 1.58
C ARG A 133 -16.52 -3.96 1.64
N TRP A 134 -17.61 -3.45 1.12
CA TRP A 134 -18.03 -2.09 1.32
C TRP A 134 -18.59 -1.89 2.73
N VAL A 135 -18.18 -0.82 3.39
CA VAL A 135 -18.72 -0.44 4.70
C VAL A 135 -19.15 1.02 4.69
N THR A 136 -20.27 1.30 5.33
CA THR A 136 -20.65 2.66 5.73
C THR A 136 -19.89 3.04 7.01
N ARG A 137 -19.85 4.35 7.36
CA ARG A 137 -19.24 4.81 8.61
C ARG A 137 -19.88 4.17 9.85
N ASP A 138 -21.19 4.00 9.84
CA ASP A 138 -21.92 3.39 10.95
C ASP A 138 -21.65 1.90 11.06
N GLU A 139 -21.64 1.17 9.95
CA GLU A 139 -21.27 -0.25 9.92
C GLU A 139 -19.84 -0.46 10.42
N TYR A 140 -18.88 0.30 9.91
CA TYR A 140 -17.48 0.18 10.34
C TYR A 140 -17.34 0.46 11.84
N THR A 141 -18.01 1.49 12.35
CA THR A 141 -18.03 1.82 13.78
C THR A 141 -18.62 0.68 14.61
N ALA A 142 -19.75 0.12 14.18
CA ALA A 142 -20.41 -1.00 14.86
C ALA A 142 -19.55 -2.28 14.86
N GLU A 143 -18.86 -2.58 13.75
CA GLU A 143 -17.96 -3.72 13.63
C GLU A 143 -16.74 -3.60 14.56
N LEU A 144 -16.18 -2.39 14.69
CA LEU A 144 -15.08 -2.12 15.62
C LEU A 144 -15.51 -2.27 17.09
N ILE A 145 -16.65 -1.69 17.46
CA ILE A 145 -17.20 -1.80 18.83
C ILE A 145 -17.50 -3.26 19.19
N ALA A 146 -18.04 -4.01 18.25
CA ALA A 146 -18.36 -5.43 18.44
C ALA A 146 -17.11 -6.35 18.40
N GLY A 147 -15.93 -5.81 18.09
CA GLY A 147 -14.69 -6.58 17.97
C GLY A 147 -14.64 -7.55 16.78
N ARG A 148 -15.53 -7.37 15.79
CA ARG A 148 -15.54 -8.19 14.56
C ARG A 148 -14.60 -7.66 13.50
N MET A 149 -14.27 -6.35 13.54
CA MET A 149 -13.18 -5.74 12.78
C MET A 149 -12.13 -5.15 13.72
N ALA A 150 -10.90 -5.10 13.23
CA ALA A 150 -9.78 -4.38 13.83
C ALA A 150 -9.25 -3.36 12.80
N ALA A 151 -8.96 -2.17 13.25
CA ALA A 151 -8.37 -1.12 12.41
C ALA A 151 -6.84 -1.31 12.30
N PRO A 152 -6.21 -0.77 11.24
CA PRO A 152 -4.75 -0.70 11.15
C PRO A 152 -4.12 0.03 12.34
N GLY A 153 -2.85 -0.25 12.60
CA GLY A 153 -2.11 0.36 13.72
C GLY A 153 -2.09 1.90 13.64
N ARG A 154 -2.10 2.56 14.81
CA ARG A 154 -2.19 4.04 14.90
C ARG A 154 -1.10 4.81 14.15
N ALA A 155 0.06 4.22 13.96
CA ALA A 155 1.19 4.85 13.28
C ALA A 155 1.18 4.63 11.75
N THR A 156 0.13 4.02 11.17
CA THR A 156 0.08 3.71 9.76
C THR A 156 -0.72 4.73 8.97
N ILE A 157 -0.26 5.03 7.75
CA ILE A 157 -1.00 5.90 6.83
C ILE A 157 -2.38 5.32 6.48
N ALA A 158 -2.53 3.99 6.47
CA ALA A 158 -3.82 3.32 6.32
C ALA A 158 -4.83 3.77 7.38
N ARG A 159 -4.39 3.85 8.64
CA ARG A 159 -5.22 4.34 9.75
C ARG A 159 -5.66 5.77 9.51
N TYR A 160 -4.72 6.65 9.18
CA TYR A 160 -5.01 8.05 8.85
C TYR A 160 -6.03 8.19 7.72
N MET A 161 -5.90 7.41 6.65
CA MET A 161 -6.83 7.44 5.51
C MET A 161 -8.25 6.99 5.89
N ILE A 162 -8.36 5.98 6.75
CA ILE A 162 -9.66 5.52 7.27
C ILE A 162 -10.28 6.57 8.18
N GLU A 163 -9.50 7.20 9.05
CA GLU A 163 -9.96 8.28 9.95
C GLU A 163 -10.39 9.53 9.17
N GLU A 164 -9.65 9.89 8.11
CA GLU A 164 -10.03 10.97 7.19
C GLU A 164 -11.38 10.70 6.54
N TRP A 165 -11.60 9.47 6.03
CA TRP A 165 -12.90 9.08 5.48
C TRP A 165 -13.99 9.04 6.57
N LEU A 166 -13.70 8.51 7.76
CA LEU A 166 -14.64 8.39 8.87
C LEU A 166 -15.05 9.76 9.45
N GLY A 167 -14.18 10.78 9.28
CA GLY A 167 -14.38 12.13 9.80
C GLY A 167 -14.07 12.27 11.30
N ARG A 168 -13.42 11.30 11.91
CA ARG A 168 -12.98 11.31 13.32
C ARG A 168 -11.84 10.30 13.57
N GLU A 169 -11.12 10.50 14.65
CA GLU A 169 -10.14 9.54 15.16
C GLU A 169 -10.81 8.26 15.73
N LEU A 170 -10.03 7.17 15.73
CA LEU A 170 -10.45 5.84 16.21
C LEU A 170 -9.70 5.45 17.49
#